data_2dac9cf4f18534de1067483893bce8fb
#
_entry.id   2dac9cf4f18534de1067483893bce8fb
#
_cell.length_a   1.000
_cell.length_b   1.000
_cell.length_c   1.000
_cell.angle_alpha   90.00
_cell.angle_beta   90.00
_cell.angle_gamma   90.00
#
_symmetry.space_group_name_H-M   'P 1'
#
loop_
_entity.id
_entity.type
_entity.pdbx_description
1 polymer ?
#
loop_
_entity_poly.entity_id
_entity_poly.type
_entity_poly.pdbx_seq_one_letter_code
_entity_poly.pdbx_strand_id
1 'polypeptide(L)'
;MEKRKTKYKMGPAVCKNCNKEFEKPLTEIRRNEKLNRFNFCSRTCVGKNNLNNFGDKRSTYNISLHSDNRYDLYTKFKYHYRNIKRRHHEINILIDDLKYQWELQNGVCPFTGISLKISSYSKIEKSPIYSASLDRIDSTKGYIKGNIRWVSRAINWMKNDMSDEMVYELIDHLIKNKKGS
;
A
#
# COMPACT_ATOMS: atom_id res chain seq x y z
N MET A 1 -37.48 -18.03 0.09
CA MET A 1 -36.14 -17.78 0.73
C MET A 1 -36.37 -17.50 2.20
N GLU A 2 -36.14 -18.48 3.05
CA GLU A 2 -36.28 -18.32 4.52
C GLU A 2 -35.22 -17.35 5.04
N LYS A 3 -35.65 -16.29 5.72
CA LYS A 3 -34.76 -15.37 6.43
C LYS A 3 -34.06 -16.13 7.56
N ARG A 4 -32.73 -16.24 7.53
CA ARG A 4 -31.92 -16.79 8.61
C ARG A 4 -32.35 -16.12 9.95
N LYS A 5 -32.87 -16.89 10.91
CA LYS A 5 -33.23 -16.40 12.25
C LYS A 5 -31.98 -15.83 12.91
N THR A 6 -32.02 -14.56 13.29
CA THR A 6 -30.92 -13.89 13.99
C THR A 6 -30.69 -14.50 15.35
N LYS A 7 -29.49 -14.97 15.63
CA LYS A 7 -29.05 -15.63 16.87
C LYS A 7 -28.97 -14.67 18.07
N TYR A 8 -29.25 -13.39 17.88
CA TYR A 8 -29.08 -12.35 18.90
C TYR A 8 -30.43 -11.74 19.30
N LYS A 9 -30.60 -11.48 20.61
CA LYS A 9 -31.72 -10.67 21.09
C LYS A 9 -31.57 -9.26 20.54
N MET A 10 -32.59 -8.79 19.82
CA MET A 10 -32.66 -7.46 19.23
C MET A 10 -33.32 -6.49 20.21
N GLY A 11 -32.99 -5.21 20.09
CA GLY A 11 -33.60 -4.15 20.88
C GLY A 11 -33.68 -2.84 20.10
N PRO A 12 -34.53 -1.90 20.52
CA PRO A 12 -34.69 -0.63 19.83
C PRO A 12 -33.46 0.26 20.03
N ALA A 13 -33.10 0.98 18.97
CA ALA A 13 -32.06 1.99 18.96
C ALA A 13 -32.47 3.15 18.04
N VAL A 14 -32.00 4.36 18.36
CA VAL A 14 -32.23 5.55 17.56
C VAL A 14 -30.97 5.92 16.79
N CYS A 15 -31.11 6.18 15.50
CA CYS A 15 -30.03 6.58 14.64
C CYS A 15 -29.59 8.02 14.91
N LYS A 16 -28.34 8.26 15.28
CA LYS A 16 -27.81 9.60 15.56
C LYS A 16 -27.86 10.57 14.38
N ASN A 17 -27.84 10.04 13.15
CA ASN A 17 -27.79 10.89 11.96
C ASN A 17 -29.17 11.24 11.38
N CYS A 18 -30.12 10.31 11.39
CA CYS A 18 -31.46 10.52 10.78
C CYS A 18 -32.63 10.36 11.73
N ASN A 19 -32.37 10.18 13.03
CA ASN A 19 -33.33 10.00 14.13
C ASN A 19 -34.33 8.85 13.92
N LYS A 20 -34.10 7.98 12.93
CA LYS A 20 -34.95 6.80 12.70
C LYS A 20 -34.74 5.77 13.78
N GLU A 21 -35.85 5.23 14.31
CA GLU A 21 -35.82 4.04 15.17
C GLU A 21 -35.54 2.78 14.33
N PHE A 22 -34.73 1.89 14.86
CA PHE A 22 -34.37 0.64 14.21
C PHE A 22 -33.98 -0.42 15.25
N GLU A 23 -34.03 -1.69 14.85
CA GLU A 23 -33.60 -2.78 15.71
C GLU A 23 -32.12 -3.10 15.54
N LYS A 24 -31.46 -3.30 16.67
CA LYS A 24 -30.04 -3.66 16.72
C LYS A 24 -29.78 -4.71 17.79
N PRO A 25 -28.73 -5.58 17.66
CA PRO A 25 -28.39 -6.52 18.73
C PRO A 25 -28.14 -5.80 20.05
N LEU A 26 -28.80 -6.26 21.13
CA LEU A 26 -28.68 -5.67 22.46
C LEU A 26 -27.22 -5.66 22.97
N THR A 27 -26.42 -6.63 22.56
CA THR A 27 -25.00 -6.69 22.89
C THR A 27 -24.22 -5.52 22.28
N GLU A 28 -24.58 -5.09 21.05
CA GLU A 28 -23.97 -3.94 20.40
C GLU A 28 -24.45 -2.61 21.01
N ILE A 29 -25.75 -2.53 21.35
CA ILE A 29 -26.30 -1.33 22.01
C ILE A 29 -25.54 -1.09 23.32
N ARG A 30 -25.49 -2.08 24.20
CA ARG A 30 -24.78 -2.02 25.50
C ARG A 30 -23.29 -1.70 25.33
N ARG A 31 -22.64 -2.29 24.31
CA ARG A 31 -21.24 -1.99 23.99
C ARG A 31 -21.06 -0.54 23.57
N ASN A 32 -21.96 -0.01 22.76
CA ASN A 32 -21.90 1.38 22.33
C ASN A 32 -22.13 2.35 23.48
N GLU A 33 -23.08 2.07 24.36
CA GLU A 33 -23.33 2.82 25.61
C GLU A 33 -22.08 2.84 26.49
N LYS A 34 -21.50 1.66 26.77
CA LYS A 34 -20.26 1.55 27.57
C LYS A 34 -19.08 2.33 27.00
N LEU A 35 -19.00 2.42 25.67
CA LEU A 35 -17.91 3.09 24.95
C LEU A 35 -18.26 4.55 24.55
N ASN A 36 -19.39 5.06 25.01
CA ASN A 36 -19.93 6.38 24.65
C ASN A 36 -19.98 6.60 23.12
N ARG A 37 -20.47 5.60 22.39
CA ARG A 37 -20.59 5.58 20.92
C ARG A 37 -22.05 5.69 20.50
N PHE A 38 -22.29 6.34 19.38
CA PHE A 38 -23.61 6.49 18.79
C PHE A 38 -24.06 5.23 18.02
N ASN A 39 -25.38 5.03 17.94
CA ASN A 39 -25.99 4.02 17.10
C ASN A 39 -26.41 4.61 15.75
N PHE A 40 -26.29 3.82 14.68
CA PHE A 40 -26.64 4.20 13.31
C PHE A 40 -27.41 3.07 12.63
N CYS A 41 -28.46 3.43 11.89
CA CYS A 41 -29.32 2.47 11.19
C CYS A 41 -28.67 1.89 9.91
N SER A 42 -27.67 2.54 9.36
CA SER A 42 -26.96 2.11 8.13
C SER A 42 -25.55 2.65 8.05
N ARG A 43 -24.72 2.02 7.19
CA ARG A 43 -23.36 2.52 6.88
C ARG A 43 -23.38 3.93 6.28
N THR A 44 -24.43 4.25 5.52
CA THR A 44 -24.63 5.60 4.94
C THR A 44 -24.82 6.64 6.03
N CYS A 45 -25.59 6.33 7.09
CA CYS A 45 -25.77 7.23 8.24
C CYS A 45 -24.46 7.41 9.04
N VAL A 46 -23.65 6.37 9.20
CA VAL A 46 -22.30 6.48 9.77
C VAL A 46 -21.47 7.45 8.93
N GLY A 47 -21.44 7.27 7.61
CA GLY A 47 -20.70 8.11 6.69
C GLY A 47 -21.10 9.59 6.76
N LYS A 48 -22.39 9.87 6.70
CA LYS A 48 -22.95 11.25 6.81
C LYS A 48 -22.62 11.90 8.15
N ASN A 49 -22.79 11.16 9.26
CA ASN A 49 -22.44 11.69 10.58
C ASN A 49 -20.94 12.00 10.71
N ASN A 50 -20.10 11.15 10.13
CA ASN A 50 -18.65 11.38 10.11
C ASN A 50 -18.27 12.60 9.28
N LEU A 51 -18.92 12.84 8.13
CA LEU A 51 -18.73 14.05 7.32
C LEU A 51 -19.13 15.31 8.10
N ASN A 52 -20.28 15.28 8.80
CA ASN A 52 -20.78 16.42 9.55
C ASN A 52 -19.91 16.77 10.77
N ASN A 53 -19.33 15.77 11.46
CA ASN A 53 -18.57 15.98 12.71
C ASN A 53 -17.07 16.23 12.49
N PHE A 54 -16.51 15.83 11.36
CA PHE A 54 -15.06 15.90 11.15
C PHE A 54 -14.67 16.84 10.01
N GLY A 55 -15.66 17.53 9.38
CA GLY A 55 -15.44 18.56 8.38
C GLY A 55 -14.40 18.16 7.30
N ASP A 56 -13.89 19.16 6.62
CA ASP A 56 -12.94 19.03 5.51
C ASP A 56 -11.60 18.37 5.84
N LYS A 57 -11.25 18.24 7.12
CA LYS A 57 -9.99 17.59 7.53
C LYS A 57 -9.92 16.09 7.17
N ARG A 58 -11.06 15.42 6.91
CA ARG A 58 -11.08 14.07 6.34
C ARG A 58 -11.29 14.05 4.83
N SER A 59 -11.85 15.10 4.28
CA SER A 59 -12.19 15.13 2.85
C SER A 59 -10.93 15.05 1.99
N THR A 60 -9.87 15.73 2.37
CA THR A 60 -8.59 15.69 1.66
C THR A 60 -7.91 14.31 1.75
N TYR A 61 -8.10 13.55 2.86
CA TYR A 61 -7.53 12.22 2.98
C TYR A 61 -8.40 11.12 2.34
N ASN A 62 -9.73 11.25 2.36
CA ASN A 62 -10.66 10.21 1.90
C ASN A 62 -11.23 10.45 0.50
N ILE A 63 -11.32 11.68 0.00
CA ILE A 63 -11.77 11.95 -1.36
C ILE A 63 -10.73 11.45 -2.36
N SER A 64 -9.44 11.60 -2.07
CA SER A 64 -8.38 11.01 -2.90
C SER A 64 -8.32 9.48 -2.81
N LEU A 65 -8.91 8.86 -1.77
CA LEU A 65 -8.90 7.40 -1.57
C LEU A 65 -10.12 6.68 -2.19
N HIS A 66 -11.21 7.40 -2.50
CA HIS A 66 -12.48 6.80 -2.96
C HIS A 66 -13.03 7.38 -4.26
N SER A 67 -12.41 8.40 -4.85
CA SER A 67 -12.63 8.75 -6.25
C SER A 67 -12.06 7.66 -7.14
N ASP A 68 -12.50 7.56 -8.38
CA ASP A 68 -12.12 6.53 -9.37
C ASP A 68 -10.61 6.40 -9.66
N ASN A 69 -9.78 7.18 -8.98
CA ASN A 69 -8.33 7.12 -8.92
C ASN A 69 -7.76 6.03 -7.97
N ARG A 70 -8.44 4.89 -7.81
CA ARG A 70 -7.85 3.71 -7.15
C ARG A 70 -6.57 3.19 -7.82
N TYR A 71 -6.20 3.78 -8.94
CA TYR A 71 -5.02 3.46 -9.75
C TYR A 71 -4.02 4.60 -9.81
N ASP A 72 -4.14 5.61 -8.94
CA ASP A 72 -3.14 6.66 -8.81
C ASP A 72 -1.77 6.04 -8.59
N LEU A 73 -0.78 6.52 -9.35
CA LEU A 73 0.62 6.12 -9.25
C LEU A 73 1.14 6.23 -7.79
N TYR A 74 0.65 7.23 -7.05
CA TYR A 74 0.95 7.42 -5.63
C TYR A 74 0.53 6.23 -4.74
N THR A 75 -0.58 5.56 -5.07
CA THR A 75 -1.03 4.35 -4.35
C THR A 75 -0.05 3.19 -4.50
N LYS A 76 0.63 3.09 -5.65
CA LYS A 76 1.66 2.08 -5.91
C LYS A 76 2.90 2.32 -5.04
N PHE A 77 3.35 3.57 -4.91
CA PHE A 77 4.46 3.92 -4.03
C PHE A 77 4.15 3.65 -2.55
N LYS A 78 2.91 3.87 -2.11
CA LYS A 78 2.46 3.51 -0.74
C LYS A 78 2.64 2.01 -0.44
N TYR A 79 2.38 1.15 -1.41
CA TYR A 79 2.59 -0.29 -1.27
C TYR A 79 4.07 -0.60 -1.00
N HIS A 80 4.97 -0.08 -1.81
CA HIS A 80 6.41 -0.28 -1.65
C HIS A 80 6.94 0.36 -0.35
N TYR A 81 6.49 1.57 -0.02
CA TYR A 81 6.87 2.24 1.22
C TYR A 81 6.46 1.46 2.48
N ARG A 82 5.27 0.86 2.49
CA ARG A 82 4.83 -0.01 3.59
C ARG A 82 5.69 -1.27 3.70
N ASN A 83 6.10 -1.82 2.58
CA ASN A 83 6.93 -3.04 2.57
C ASN A 83 8.33 -2.78 3.12
N ILE A 84 8.97 -1.65 2.80
CA ILE A 84 10.27 -1.31 3.38
C ILE A 84 10.16 -1.01 4.87
N LYS A 85 9.09 -0.38 5.35
CA LYS A 85 8.86 -0.12 6.78
C LYS A 85 8.75 -1.37 7.65
N ARG A 86 8.55 -2.53 7.06
CA ARG A 86 8.53 -3.82 7.77
C ARG A 86 9.93 -4.44 7.89
N ARG A 87 10.92 -3.89 7.20
CA ARG A 87 12.31 -4.36 7.24
C ARG A 87 13.04 -3.67 8.38
N HIS A 88 13.95 -4.39 9.03
CA HIS A 88 14.74 -3.87 10.16
C HIS A 88 15.94 -3.03 9.67
N HIS A 89 15.68 -2.03 8.83
CA HIS A 89 16.70 -1.10 8.33
C HIS A 89 16.35 0.32 8.75
N GLU A 90 17.36 1.16 8.84
CA GLU A 90 17.15 2.60 8.94
C GLU A 90 16.34 3.11 7.75
N ILE A 91 15.33 3.92 8.02
CA ILE A 91 14.45 4.48 6.98
C ILE A 91 14.34 5.99 7.21
N ASN A 92 15.00 6.74 6.34
CA ASN A 92 14.98 8.21 6.34
C ASN A 92 14.60 8.73 4.94
N ILE A 93 13.47 8.23 4.43
CA ILE A 93 12.85 8.66 3.18
C ILE A 93 11.34 8.80 3.37
N LEU A 94 10.72 9.60 2.51
CA LEU A 94 9.28 9.77 2.38
C LEU A 94 8.76 9.08 1.11
N ILE A 95 7.43 8.99 0.97
CA ILE A 95 6.81 8.44 -0.25
C ILE A 95 7.19 9.27 -1.47
N ASP A 96 7.30 10.59 -1.31
CA ASP A 96 7.67 11.50 -2.39
C ASP A 96 9.10 11.25 -2.89
N ASP A 97 10.02 10.79 -2.04
CA ASP A 97 11.37 10.41 -2.47
C ASP A 97 11.33 9.15 -3.38
N LEU A 98 10.39 8.22 -3.14
CA LEU A 98 10.18 7.05 -4.00
C LEU A 98 9.66 7.48 -5.39
N LYS A 99 8.72 8.43 -5.39
CA LYS A 99 8.16 8.99 -6.61
C LYS A 99 9.22 9.75 -7.39
N TYR A 100 9.95 10.65 -6.74
CA TYR A 100 11.04 11.39 -7.33
C TYR A 100 12.09 10.46 -7.98
N GLN A 101 12.51 9.43 -7.26
CA GLN A 101 13.47 8.46 -7.78
C GLN A 101 12.92 7.67 -8.99
N TRP A 102 11.61 7.39 -9.01
CA TRP A 102 10.95 6.76 -10.15
C TRP A 102 10.95 7.66 -11.39
N GLU A 103 10.62 8.93 -11.21
CA GLU A 103 10.61 9.93 -12.27
C GLU A 103 12.03 10.18 -12.81
N LEU A 104 13.02 10.30 -11.94
CA LEU A 104 14.42 10.46 -12.30
C LEU A 104 14.93 9.30 -13.18
N GLN A 105 14.49 8.08 -12.92
CA GLN A 105 14.85 6.88 -13.67
C GLN A 105 13.94 6.64 -14.89
N ASN A 106 12.90 7.46 -15.13
CA ASN A 106 11.89 7.22 -16.16
C ASN A 106 11.27 5.81 -16.09
N GLY A 107 11.20 5.22 -14.89
CA GLY A 107 10.71 3.87 -14.68
C GLY A 107 11.56 2.77 -15.32
N VAL A 108 12.83 3.01 -15.58
CA VAL A 108 13.77 2.08 -16.23
C VAL A 108 14.74 1.49 -15.20
N CYS A 109 15.04 0.19 -15.32
CA CYS A 109 16.03 -0.47 -14.49
C CYS A 109 17.45 -0.08 -14.92
N PRO A 110 18.29 0.48 -14.04
CA PRO A 110 19.63 0.93 -14.42
C PRO A 110 20.59 -0.20 -14.80
N PHE A 111 20.35 -1.44 -14.36
CA PHE A 111 21.19 -2.58 -14.73
C PHE A 111 20.85 -3.18 -16.10
N THR A 112 19.57 -3.16 -16.48
CA THR A 112 19.10 -3.94 -17.64
C THR A 112 18.50 -3.07 -18.75
N GLY A 113 18.26 -1.79 -18.50
CA GLY A 113 17.55 -0.92 -19.44
C GLY A 113 16.07 -1.25 -19.66
N ILE A 114 15.52 -2.23 -18.93
CA ILE A 114 14.14 -2.69 -19.07
C ILE A 114 13.19 -1.69 -18.42
N SER A 115 12.09 -1.36 -19.10
CA SER A 115 10.99 -0.60 -18.52
C SER A 115 10.30 -1.41 -17.42
N LEU A 116 10.24 -0.86 -16.22
CA LEU A 116 9.69 -1.47 -15.05
C LEU A 116 8.19 -1.22 -14.91
N LYS A 117 7.49 -2.18 -14.34
CA LYS A 117 6.08 -2.05 -13.95
C LYS A 117 6.00 -1.97 -12.45
N ILE A 118 5.52 -0.84 -11.96
CA ILE A 118 5.30 -0.66 -10.53
C ILE A 118 4.00 -1.35 -10.11
N SER A 119 4.10 -2.27 -9.16
CA SER A 119 2.97 -3.06 -8.67
C SER A 119 2.20 -2.30 -7.59
N SER A 120 0.88 -2.50 -7.56
CA SER A 120 0.01 -2.10 -6.45
C SER A 120 -0.49 -3.33 -5.70
N TYR A 121 -1.09 -3.12 -4.54
CA TYR A 121 -1.66 -4.20 -3.73
C TYR A 121 -2.67 -5.08 -4.50
N SER A 122 -3.40 -4.49 -5.46
CA SER A 122 -4.44 -5.17 -6.25
C SER A 122 -3.95 -5.72 -7.61
N LYS A 123 -2.78 -5.27 -8.09
CA LYS A 123 -2.21 -5.69 -9.38
C LYS A 123 -0.70 -5.87 -9.23
N ILE A 124 -0.30 -7.09 -8.90
CA ILE A 124 1.11 -7.46 -8.81
C ILE A 124 1.56 -7.97 -10.18
N GLU A 125 2.62 -7.37 -10.74
CA GLU A 125 3.29 -7.92 -11.91
C GLU A 125 3.90 -9.29 -11.55
N LYS A 126 3.51 -10.32 -12.26
CA LYS A 126 3.93 -11.70 -11.97
C LYS A 126 5.38 -11.93 -12.37
N SER A 127 5.80 -11.37 -13.51
CA SER A 127 7.18 -11.53 -13.98
C SER A 127 8.15 -10.74 -13.10
N PRO A 128 9.12 -11.39 -12.46
CA PRO A 128 10.13 -10.69 -11.67
C PRO A 128 11.04 -9.79 -12.53
N ILE A 129 11.15 -10.04 -13.82
CA ILE A 129 11.98 -9.25 -14.76
C ILE A 129 11.43 -7.84 -14.92
N TYR A 130 10.11 -7.70 -15.08
CA TYR A 130 9.47 -6.40 -15.31
C TYR A 130 8.94 -5.74 -14.03
N SER A 131 8.86 -6.47 -12.93
CA SER A 131 8.34 -5.96 -11.66
C SER A 131 9.35 -5.03 -10.99
N ALA A 132 8.92 -3.79 -10.69
CA ALA A 132 9.74 -2.85 -9.94
C ALA A 132 9.95 -3.31 -8.50
N SER A 133 11.17 -3.14 -8.01
CA SER A 133 11.57 -3.35 -6.62
C SER A 133 12.48 -2.21 -6.17
N LEU A 134 12.29 -1.74 -4.94
CA LEU A 134 13.19 -0.73 -4.38
C LEU A 134 14.45 -1.43 -3.85
N ASP A 135 15.60 -0.99 -4.33
CA ASP A 135 16.94 -1.45 -3.96
C ASP A 135 17.69 -0.37 -3.17
N ARG A 136 18.62 -0.78 -2.36
CA ARG A 136 19.64 0.08 -1.75
C ARG A 136 20.91 0.00 -2.58
N ILE A 137 21.44 1.14 -3.02
CA ILE A 137 22.67 1.21 -3.82
C ILE A 137 23.79 0.57 -3.01
N ASP A 138 23.99 1.03 -1.78
CA ASP A 138 24.88 0.48 -0.78
C ASP A 138 24.05 -0.31 0.25
N SER A 139 24.20 -1.63 0.27
CA SER A 139 23.43 -2.53 1.15
C SER A 139 23.80 -2.39 2.63
N THR A 140 24.95 -1.80 2.95
CA THR A 140 25.36 -1.54 4.35
C THR A 140 24.60 -0.36 4.97
N LYS A 141 24.03 0.51 4.16
CA LYS A 141 23.22 1.66 4.58
C LYS A 141 21.73 1.34 4.52
N GLY A 142 20.93 2.17 5.20
CA GLY A 142 19.47 2.07 5.18
C GLY A 142 18.83 2.64 3.91
N TYR A 143 17.49 2.72 3.94
CA TYR A 143 16.71 3.42 2.94
C TYR A 143 16.76 4.93 3.22
N ILE A 144 17.80 5.58 2.74
CA ILE A 144 18.05 7.02 2.91
C ILE A 144 18.09 7.69 1.55
N LYS A 145 17.93 9.02 1.52
CA LYS A 145 18.04 9.81 0.29
C LYS A 145 19.40 9.59 -0.36
N GLY A 146 19.41 9.41 -1.66
CA GLY A 146 20.62 9.11 -2.45
C GLY A 146 21.10 7.67 -2.38
N ASN A 147 20.54 6.82 -1.50
CA ASN A 147 20.86 5.39 -1.41
C ASN A 147 19.75 4.47 -1.89
N ILE A 148 18.75 4.99 -2.60
CA ILE A 148 17.63 4.20 -3.13
C ILE A 148 17.58 4.29 -4.65
N ARG A 149 17.15 3.21 -5.27
CA ARG A 149 16.82 3.17 -6.70
C ARG A 149 15.78 2.09 -6.98
N TRP A 150 15.12 2.22 -8.13
CA TRP A 150 14.21 1.20 -8.65
C TRP A 150 14.95 0.27 -9.59
N VAL A 151 14.85 -1.02 -9.33
CA VAL A 151 15.44 -2.07 -10.17
C VAL A 151 14.40 -3.14 -10.49
N SER A 152 14.70 -4.01 -11.45
CA SER A 152 13.97 -5.25 -11.64
C SER A 152 14.00 -6.09 -10.35
N ARG A 153 12.87 -6.70 -9.99
CA ARG A 153 12.80 -7.57 -8.81
C ARG A 153 13.76 -8.76 -8.94
N ALA A 154 13.97 -9.25 -10.16
CA ALA A 154 14.95 -10.31 -10.43
C ALA A 154 16.39 -9.83 -10.10
N ILE A 155 16.75 -8.62 -10.53
CA ILE A 155 18.04 -8.01 -10.19
C ILE A 155 18.17 -7.81 -8.67
N ASN A 156 17.11 -7.30 -8.02
CA ASN A 156 17.17 -7.10 -6.56
C ASN A 156 17.39 -8.41 -5.79
N TRP A 157 16.76 -9.50 -6.23
CA TRP A 157 16.99 -10.81 -5.63
C TRP A 157 18.43 -11.33 -5.88
N MET A 158 18.92 -11.18 -7.12
CA MET A 158 20.27 -11.60 -7.48
C MET A 158 21.33 -10.79 -6.73
N LYS A 159 21.13 -9.46 -6.66
CA LYS A 159 22.07 -8.54 -6.00
C LYS A 159 22.16 -8.81 -4.52
N ASN A 160 21.03 -8.97 -3.84
CA ASN A 160 20.98 -9.10 -2.38
C ASN A 160 21.91 -8.09 -1.68
N ASP A 161 22.99 -8.52 -1.07
CA ASP A 161 23.98 -7.68 -0.38
C ASP A 161 25.26 -7.41 -1.21
N MET A 162 25.32 -7.90 -2.45
CA MET A 162 26.45 -7.65 -3.35
C MET A 162 26.54 -6.16 -3.74
N SER A 163 27.76 -5.71 -4.02
CA SER A 163 27.99 -4.41 -4.68
C SER A 163 27.58 -4.46 -6.15
N ASP A 164 27.47 -3.33 -6.79
CA ASP A 164 27.13 -3.25 -8.21
C ASP A 164 28.21 -3.88 -9.09
N GLU A 165 29.48 -3.70 -8.72
CA GLU A 165 30.62 -4.28 -9.40
C GLU A 165 30.55 -5.80 -9.39
N MET A 166 30.22 -6.42 -8.24
CA MET A 166 30.05 -7.88 -8.12
C MET A 166 28.90 -8.40 -8.98
N VAL A 167 27.81 -7.62 -9.08
CA VAL A 167 26.69 -7.97 -9.96
C VAL A 167 27.09 -7.94 -11.42
N TYR A 168 27.83 -6.93 -11.86
CA TYR A 168 28.33 -6.85 -13.24
C TYR A 168 29.33 -7.94 -13.56
N GLU A 169 30.25 -8.25 -12.64
CA GLU A 169 31.19 -9.37 -12.78
C GLU A 169 30.47 -10.69 -12.97
N LEU A 170 29.44 -10.96 -12.14
CA LEU A 170 28.61 -12.17 -12.28
C LEU A 170 27.90 -12.23 -13.64
N ILE A 171 27.32 -11.11 -14.10
CA ILE A 171 26.68 -11.03 -15.40
C ILE A 171 27.66 -11.31 -16.52
N ASP A 172 28.86 -10.78 -16.46
CA ASP A 172 29.92 -11.01 -17.47
C ASP A 172 30.30 -12.49 -17.55
N HIS A 173 30.44 -13.17 -16.39
CA HIS A 173 30.69 -14.60 -16.37
C HIS A 173 29.54 -15.41 -17.01
N LEU A 174 28.30 -15.04 -16.72
CA LEU A 174 27.12 -15.69 -17.31
C LEU A 174 27.07 -15.53 -18.84
N ILE A 175 27.40 -14.33 -19.33
CA ILE A 175 27.41 -14.05 -20.77
C ILE A 175 28.54 -14.81 -21.48
N LYS A 176 29.75 -14.86 -20.89
CA LYS A 176 30.90 -15.61 -21.43
C LYS A 176 30.57 -17.10 -21.54
N ASN A 177 30.02 -17.70 -20.50
CA ASN A 177 29.66 -19.12 -20.51
C ASN A 177 28.55 -19.46 -21.51
N LYS A 178 27.58 -18.57 -21.69
CA LYS A 178 26.49 -18.77 -22.69
C LYS A 178 27.01 -18.78 -24.13
N LYS A 179 28.09 -18.05 -24.45
CA LYS A 179 28.68 -18.01 -25.78
C LYS A 179 29.55 -19.23 -26.11
N GLY A 180 29.95 -20.01 -25.09
CA GLY A 180 30.74 -21.22 -25.24
C GLY A 180 29.94 -22.53 -25.30
N SER A 181 28.61 -22.44 -25.20
CA SER A 181 27.67 -23.57 -25.34
C SER A 181 26.92 -23.47 -26.66
#